data_1a7c731f1d17aa6a4cfdccfd8ff0422e
#
_entry.id   1a7c731f1d17aa6a4cfdccfd8ff0422e
#
_cell.length_a   1.000
_cell.length_b   1.000
_cell.length_c   1.000
_cell.angle_alpha   90.00
_cell.angle_beta   90.00
_cell.angle_gamma   90.00
#
_symmetry.space_group_name_H-M   'P 1'
#
loop_
_entity.id
_entity.type
_entity.pdbx_description
1 polymer ?
#
loop_
_entity_poly.entity_id
_entity_poly.type
_entity_poly.pdbx_seq_one_letter_code
_entity_poly.pdbx_strand_id
1 'polypeptide(L)'
;RQMLHKAKKMNPHAIVVAAGCYVQADTKKAEADASIDIIIGNNKKQELISILENYRSGQQKTTECVDINHTKEYEKLEIDRTEEHTRAYLKVQDGCNQFCTYCMIPYARGRIRSKKTEDVVGEVKRLAASGCQEVVLTGIHLSSYGIDTGESLLELIQKVHEIDGIKRIRLGSLEPRIITEEFASSIAALPKMCPHFHLSLQSGCDATLKRMNRRYTSSEYAEKCELLRKYFPNPALTTDVIVGFPGETEEEFKESYDFVDSIDFYETHIFKYSRREGTKAAVMPDQVDEQIKAKRSAQLIELGEKKRAAYEQSFQGKEVEVLVEEDLELNGKEVQTGHTKEYMKIALETNENLKNSIVKVQIGKDSQIIH
;
A
#
# COMPACT_ATOMS: atom_id res chain seq x y z
N ARG A 1 13.95 10.53 -11.73
CA ARG A 1 14.84 11.46 -12.46
C ARG A 1 16.02 10.73 -13.07
N GLN A 2 16.82 10.00 -12.30
CA GLN A 2 17.99 9.25 -12.83
C GLN A 2 17.61 8.30 -13.98
N MET A 3 16.47 7.61 -13.91
CA MET A 3 15.99 6.72 -14.97
C MET A 3 15.64 7.49 -16.26
N LEU A 4 15.02 8.68 -16.15
CA LEU A 4 14.69 9.52 -17.31
C LEU A 4 15.96 9.97 -18.03
N HIS A 5 16.96 10.46 -17.28
CA HIS A 5 18.26 10.83 -17.83
C HIS A 5 19.00 9.63 -18.46
N LYS A 6 18.93 8.45 -17.79
CA LYS A 6 19.52 7.22 -18.34
C LYS A 6 18.87 6.82 -19.66
N ALA A 7 17.54 6.85 -19.73
CA ALA A 7 16.81 6.53 -20.97
C ALA A 7 17.22 7.44 -22.12
N LYS A 8 17.27 8.76 -21.91
CA LYS A 8 17.67 9.74 -22.93
C LYS A 8 19.14 9.59 -23.32
N LYS A 9 20.03 9.24 -22.37
CA LYS A 9 21.45 8.96 -22.67
C LYS A 9 21.63 7.70 -23.51
N MET A 10 20.86 6.63 -23.24
CA MET A 10 20.91 5.38 -24.00
C MET A 10 20.36 5.51 -25.42
N ASN A 11 19.31 6.29 -25.59
CA ASN A 11 18.75 6.61 -26.89
C ASN A 11 18.32 8.08 -26.95
N PRO A 12 19.14 8.97 -27.55
CA PRO A 12 18.81 10.40 -27.68
C PRO A 12 17.53 10.68 -28.47
N HIS A 13 17.11 9.76 -29.33
CA HIS A 13 15.89 9.88 -30.14
C HIS A 13 14.65 9.31 -29.43
N ALA A 14 14.79 8.69 -28.25
CA ALA A 14 13.65 8.20 -27.49
C ALA A 14 12.77 9.37 -27.03
N ILE A 15 11.45 9.20 -27.13
CA ILE A 15 10.49 10.09 -26.50
C ILE A 15 10.41 9.71 -25.01
N VAL A 16 10.84 10.61 -24.14
CA VAL A 16 10.86 10.40 -22.68
C VAL A 16 9.65 11.08 -22.07
N VAL A 17 8.73 10.27 -21.55
CA VAL A 17 7.51 10.72 -20.87
C VAL A 17 7.74 10.64 -19.35
N ALA A 18 7.60 11.75 -18.67
CA ALA A 18 7.57 11.79 -17.20
C ALA A 18 6.13 11.94 -16.72
N ALA A 19 5.61 10.96 -15.98
CA ALA A 19 4.23 10.96 -15.53
C ALA A 19 4.09 10.76 -14.01
N GLY A 20 3.05 11.35 -13.42
CA GLY A 20 2.61 11.07 -12.05
C GLY A 20 3.12 12.05 -10.99
N CYS A 21 3.27 11.57 -9.74
CA CYS A 21 3.50 12.43 -8.57
C CYS A 21 4.77 13.31 -8.64
N TYR A 22 5.84 12.81 -9.29
CA TYR A 22 7.08 13.57 -9.41
C TYR A 22 6.86 14.89 -10.15
N VAL A 23 6.23 14.82 -11.31
CA VAL A 23 5.99 16.02 -12.16
C VAL A 23 4.81 16.85 -11.64
N GLN A 24 3.85 16.25 -11.00
CA GLN A 24 2.72 16.97 -10.38
C GLN A 24 3.15 17.80 -9.18
N ALA A 25 4.11 17.31 -8.39
CA ALA A 25 4.59 18.02 -7.19
C ALA A 25 5.49 19.21 -7.54
N ASP A 26 6.24 19.14 -8.65
CA ASP A 26 7.13 20.22 -9.09
C ASP A 26 7.21 20.26 -10.63
N THR A 27 6.14 20.75 -11.23
CA THR A 27 6.01 20.86 -12.69
C THR A 27 7.09 21.73 -13.30
N LYS A 28 7.45 22.84 -12.64
CA LYS A 28 8.50 23.77 -13.14
C LYS A 28 9.86 23.09 -13.24
N LYS A 29 10.21 22.27 -12.26
CA LYS A 29 11.47 21.51 -12.25
C LYS A 29 11.49 20.41 -13.31
N ALA A 30 10.35 19.80 -13.60
CA ALA A 30 10.21 18.84 -14.70
C ALA A 30 10.29 19.54 -16.07
N GLU A 31 9.69 20.71 -16.23
CA GLU A 31 9.78 21.53 -17.45
C GLU A 31 11.22 21.97 -17.76
N ALA A 32 11.98 22.30 -16.75
CA ALA A 32 13.38 22.69 -16.88
C ALA A 32 14.31 21.51 -17.20
N ASP A 33 13.85 20.26 -17.09
CA ASP A 33 14.67 19.06 -17.36
C ASP A 33 14.66 18.74 -18.85
N ALA A 34 15.80 18.96 -19.53
CA ALA A 34 15.96 18.73 -20.96
C ALA A 34 15.88 17.24 -21.39
N SER A 35 15.93 16.31 -20.43
CA SER A 35 15.78 14.88 -20.73
C SER A 35 14.30 14.44 -20.84
N ILE A 36 13.35 15.33 -20.57
CA ILE A 36 11.92 15.05 -20.60
C ILE A 36 11.29 15.73 -21.81
N ASP A 37 10.63 14.97 -22.64
CA ASP A 37 9.93 15.47 -23.83
C ASP A 37 8.46 15.76 -23.52
N ILE A 38 7.81 14.91 -22.72
CA ILE A 38 6.39 15.02 -22.36
C ILE A 38 6.23 14.91 -20.83
N ILE A 39 5.42 15.79 -20.27
CA ILE A 39 5.11 15.86 -18.85
C ILE A 39 3.60 15.62 -18.67
N ILE A 40 3.24 14.58 -17.90
CA ILE A 40 1.84 14.24 -17.63
C ILE A 40 1.62 14.18 -16.11
N GLY A 41 0.83 15.09 -15.59
CA GLY A 41 0.42 15.11 -14.18
C GLY A 41 -0.50 13.95 -13.81
N ASN A 42 -0.87 13.92 -12.54
CA ASN A 42 -1.94 13.03 -12.07
C ASN A 42 -3.29 13.49 -12.65
N ASN A 43 -4.22 12.54 -12.85
CA ASN A 43 -5.54 12.78 -13.44
C ASN A 43 -5.52 13.15 -14.95
N LYS A 44 -4.42 12.82 -15.65
CA LYS A 44 -4.26 13.00 -17.11
C LYS A 44 -3.63 11.79 -17.81
N LYS A 45 -3.43 10.68 -17.09
CA LYS A 45 -2.74 9.49 -17.64
C LYS A 45 -3.57 8.74 -18.66
N GLN A 46 -4.91 8.82 -18.58
CA GLN A 46 -5.81 8.24 -19.58
C GLN A 46 -5.61 8.86 -20.98
N GLU A 47 -5.10 10.10 -21.05
CA GLU A 47 -4.84 10.81 -22.29
C GLU A 47 -3.46 10.52 -22.90
N LEU A 48 -2.65 9.62 -22.30
CA LEU A 48 -1.26 9.34 -22.71
C LEU A 48 -1.11 9.06 -24.21
N ILE A 49 -1.99 8.25 -24.78
CA ILE A 49 -1.89 7.85 -26.20
C ILE A 49 -2.11 9.06 -27.11
N SER A 50 -3.17 9.83 -26.88
CA SER A 50 -3.47 11.04 -27.67
C SER A 50 -2.38 12.10 -27.55
N ILE A 51 -1.79 12.27 -26.34
CA ILE A 51 -0.67 13.19 -26.11
C ILE A 51 0.57 12.73 -26.88
N LEU A 52 0.88 11.44 -26.91
CA LEU A 52 1.99 10.88 -27.67
C LEU A 52 1.81 11.05 -29.18
N GLU A 53 0.61 10.82 -29.71
CA GLU A 53 0.28 11.00 -31.12
C GLU A 53 0.43 12.45 -31.53
N ASN A 54 -0.08 13.39 -30.74
CA ASN A 54 0.07 14.83 -30.96
C ASN A 54 1.55 15.26 -30.95
N TYR A 55 2.34 14.75 -30.01
CA TYR A 55 3.78 15.04 -29.97
C TYR A 55 4.49 14.54 -31.23
N ARG A 56 4.18 13.32 -31.71
CA ARG A 56 4.77 12.74 -32.93
C ARG A 56 4.39 13.49 -34.19
N SER A 57 3.25 14.18 -34.22
CA SER A 57 2.81 15.00 -35.36
C SER A 57 3.51 16.36 -35.49
N GLY A 58 4.55 16.63 -34.69
CA GLY A 58 5.40 17.80 -34.78
C GLY A 58 5.15 18.89 -33.74
N GLN A 59 4.49 18.57 -32.64
CA GLN A 59 4.35 19.49 -31.52
C GLN A 59 5.63 19.57 -30.68
N GLN A 60 5.86 20.74 -30.05
CA GLN A 60 6.95 20.97 -29.11
C GLN A 60 6.69 20.26 -27.77
N LYS A 61 7.69 20.27 -26.87
CA LYS A 61 7.58 19.78 -25.47
C LYS A 61 6.23 20.13 -24.87
N THR A 62 5.50 19.09 -24.42
CA THR A 62 4.11 19.22 -23.97
C THR A 62 4.04 19.00 -22.46
N THR A 63 3.32 19.87 -21.76
CA THR A 63 3.01 19.74 -20.33
C THR A 63 1.51 19.65 -20.13
N GLU A 64 1.04 18.50 -19.64
CA GLU A 64 -0.37 18.23 -19.32
C GLU A 64 -0.51 17.97 -17.81
N CYS A 65 -0.60 19.06 -17.06
CA CYS A 65 -0.81 19.03 -15.60
C CYS A 65 -2.04 19.86 -15.22
N VAL A 66 -2.92 19.26 -14.46
CA VAL A 66 -4.10 19.95 -13.91
C VAL A 66 -3.81 20.50 -12.51
N ASP A 67 -4.57 21.49 -12.07
CA ASP A 67 -4.59 21.87 -10.66
C ASP A 67 -5.27 20.75 -9.85
N ILE A 68 -4.43 19.85 -9.35
CA ILE A 68 -4.89 18.63 -8.67
C ILE A 68 -5.64 18.93 -7.37
N ASN A 69 -5.45 20.12 -6.77
CA ASN A 69 -6.14 20.51 -5.54
C ASN A 69 -7.62 20.87 -5.77
N HIS A 70 -7.95 21.29 -6.98
CA HIS A 70 -9.31 21.65 -7.39
C HIS A 70 -9.98 20.57 -8.26
N THR A 71 -9.26 19.51 -8.61
CA THR A 71 -9.81 18.38 -9.37
C THR A 71 -10.71 17.53 -8.47
N LYS A 72 -11.97 17.36 -8.89
CA LYS A 72 -13.00 16.57 -8.17
C LYS A 72 -13.22 15.20 -8.77
N GLU A 73 -12.90 15.04 -10.05
CA GLU A 73 -13.15 13.81 -10.77
C GLU A 73 -12.10 12.74 -10.42
N TYR A 74 -12.56 11.51 -10.25
CA TYR A 74 -11.70 10.34 -10.15
C TYR A 74 -11.21 9.92 -11.54
N GLU A 75 -9.89 9.76 -11.73
CA GLU A 75 -9.32 9.30 -13.01
C GLU A 75 -9.61 7.79 -13.18
N LYS A 76 -10.46 7.45 -14.16
CA LYS A 76 -10.83 6.08 -14.46
C LYS A 76 -9.72 5.40 -15.27
N LEU A 77 -8.92 4.57 -14.63
CA LEU A 77 -8.00 3.63 -15.24
C LEU A 77 -8.46 2.24 -14.83
N GLU A 78 -9.16 1.54 -15.71
CA GLU A 78 -9.76 0.24 -15.43
C GLU A 78 -8.82 -0.89 -15.84
N ILE A 79 -8.88 -1.97 -15.08
CA ILE A 79 -8.18 -3.23 -15.36
C ILE A 79 -9.23 -4.26 -15.72
N ASP A 80 -9.23 -4.74 -16.97
CA ASP A 80 -10.21 -5.71 -17.44
C ASP A 80 -9.79 -7.15 -17.15
N ARG A 81 -8.48 -7.41 -17.10
CA ARG A 81 -7.89 -8.72 -16.76
C ARG A 81 -6.48 -8.58 -16.21
N THR A 82 -6.05 -9.55 -15.45
CA THR A 82 -4.66 -9.73 -15.02
C THR A 82 -4.12 -10.99 -15.69
N GLU A 83 -3.31 -10.84 -16.73
CA GLU A 83 -2.82 -12.00 -17.52
C GLU A 83 -1.82 -12.86 -16.74
N GLU A 84 -1.11 -12.27 -15.77
CA GLU A 84 -0.01 -12.92 -15.04
C GLU A 84 -0.27 -13.06 -13.54
N HIS A 85 -1.40 -12.52 -13.01
CA HIS A 85 -1.62 -12.46 -11.56
C HIS A 85 -2.97 -13.07 -11.18
N THR A 86 -2.94 -13.94 -10.19
CA THR A 86 -4.13 -14.51 -9.52
C THR A 86 -4.85 -13.47 -8.66
N ARG A 87 -4.17 -12.34 -8.39
CA ARG A 87 -4.61 -11.21 -7.53
C ARG A 87 -4.64 -9.91 -8.32
N ALA A 88 -5.72 -9.15 -8.17
CA ALA A 88 -5.88 -7.82 -8.77
C ALA A 88 -5.84 -6.72 -7.71
N TYR A 89 -5.07 -5.66 -7.97
CA TYR A 89 -5.02 -4.46 -7.12
C TYR A 89 -5.92 -3.38 -7.71
N LEU A 90 -7.03 -3.10 -7.02
CA LEU A 90 -7.99 -2.08 -7.43
C LEU A 90 -7.79 -0.81 -6.62
N LYS A 91 -7.35 0.25 -7.26
CA LYS A 91 -7.34 1.58 -6.65
C LYS A 91 -8.77 2.12 -6.65
N VAL A 92 -9.40 2.20 -5.47
CA VAL A 92 -10.78 2.68 -5.31
C VAL A 92 -10.84 4.11 -4.76
N GLN A 93 -9.70 4.63 -4.25
CA GLN A 93 -9.63 5.94 -3.64
C GLN A 93 -8.31 6.65 -4.03
N ASP A 94 -8.33 7.96 -4.28
CA ASP A 94 -7.17 8.80 -4.56
C ASP A 94 -7.23 10.10 -3.75
N GLY A 95 -6.06 10.75 -3.59
CA GLY A 95 -5.93 11.97 -2.81
C GLY A 95 -6.04 11.77 -1.29
N CYS A 96 -5.71 12.80 -0.51
CA CYS A 96 -5.72 12.72 0.96
C CYS A 96 -5.86 14.10 1.59
N ASN A 97 -6.69 14.21 2.63
CA ASN A 97 -6.92 15.45 3.38
C ASN A 97 -6.26 15.45 4.78
N GLN A 98 -5.35 14.49 5.07
CA GLN A 98 -4.72 14.41 6.41
C GLN A 98 -3.65 15.47 6.64
N PHE A 99 -2.91 15.89 5.60
CA PHE A 99 -1.85 16.89 5.70
C PHE A 99 -0.81 16.57 6.78
N CYS A 100 -0.41 15.29 6.89
CA CYS A 100 0.72 14.92 7.74
C CYS A 100 1.94 15.77 7.38
N THR A 101 2.69 16.23 8.38
CA THR A 101 3.72 17.27 8.21
C THR A 101 4.88 16.86 7.28
N TYR A 102 5.10 15.58 7.08
CA TYR A 102 6.14 14.99 6.21
C TYR A 102 5.65 14.61 4.80
N CYS A 103 4.33 14.73 4.54
CA CYS A 103 3.71 14.08 3.39
C CYS A 103 3.46 15.06 2.22
N MET A 104 3.91 14.66 1.02
CA MET A 104 3.68 15.39 -0.22
C MET A 104 2.37 14.99 -0.93
N ILE A 105 1.69 13.96 -0.47
CA ILE A 105 0.51 13.40 -1.13
C ILE A 105 -0.60 14.43 -1.37
N PRO A 106 -1.00 15.27 -0.38
CA PRO A 106 -2.04 16.27 -0.62
C PRO A 106 -1.72 17.24 -1.76
N TYR A 107 -0.43 17.48 -2.02
CA TYR A 107 0.04 18.38 -3.08
C TYR A 107 0.22 17.68 -4.42
N ALA A 108 0.58 16.38 -4.40
CA ALA A 108 0.83 15.60 -5.60
C ALA A 108 -0.41 14.83 -6.10
N ARG A 109 -1.31 14.44 -5.19
CA ARG A 109 -2.54 13.68 -5.49
C ARG A 109 -3.83 14.47 -5.25
N GLY A 110 -3.74 15.64 -4.60
CA GLY A 110 -4.88 16.50 -4.30
C GLY A 110 -5.80 15.96 -3.22
N ARG A 111 -7.05 16.39 -3.27
CA ARG A 111 -8.08 16.08 -2.29
C ARG A 111 -8.64 14.67 -2.49
N ILE A 112 -9.38 14.19 -1.50
CA ILE A 112 -10.07 12.90 -1.55
C ILE A 112 -10.95 12.82 -2.80
N ARG A 113 -10.82 11.73 -3.54
CA ARG A 113 -11.68 11.35 -4.65
C ARG A 113 -11.87 9.84 -4.59
N SER A 114 -13.12 9.42 -4.59
CA SER A 114 -13.50 8.01 -4.53
C SER A 114 -14.03 7.53 -5.87
N LYS A 115 -13.69 6.31 -6.26
CA LYS A 115 -14.32 5.61 -7.37
C LYS A 115 -15.72 5.17 -6.92
N LYS A 116 -16.74 5.40 -7.74
CA LYS A 116 -18.12 5.02 -7.38
C LYS A 116 -18.20 3.52 -7.13
N THR A 117 -18.94 3.12 -6.13
CA THR A 117 -19.15 1.71 -5.76
C THR A 117 -19.59 0.87 -6.94
N GLU A 118 -20.48 1.38 -7.78
CA GLU A 118 -20.99 0.68 -8.97
C GLU A 118 -19.89 0.40 -10.00
N ASP A 119 -18.99 1.37 -10.23
CA ASP A 119 -17.82 1.22 -11.10
C ASP A 119 -16.85 0.15 -10.56
N VAL A 120 -16.62 0.14 -9.24
CA VAL A 120 -15.77 -0.87 -8.57
C VAL A 120 -16.37 -2.25 -8.71
N VAL A 121 -17.66 -2.41 -8.41
CA VAL A 121 -18.39 -3.68 -8.53
C VAL A 121 -18.35 -4.18 -9.97
N GLY A 122 -18.57 -3.29 -10.95
CA GLY A 122 -18.47 -3.63 -12.37
C GLY A 122 -17.08 -4.16 -12.76
N GLU A 123 -16.01 -3.51 -12.30
CA GLU A 123 -14.63 -3.94 -12.55
C GLU A 123 -14.33 -5.28 -11.86
N VAL A 124 -14.73 -5.47 -10.61
CA VAL A 124 -14.53 -6.74 -9.89
C VAL A 124 -15.27 -7.89 -10.57
N LYS A 125 -16.48 -7.66 -11.10
CA LYS A 125 -17.20 -8.70 -11.88
C LYS A 125 -16.44 -9.10 -13.16
N ARG A 126 -15.85 -8.14 -13.87
CA ARG A 126 -15.01 -8.46 -15.06
C ARG A 126 -13.77 -9.25 -14.67
N LEU A 127 -13.10 -8.86 -13.59
CA LEU A 127 -11.95 -9.59 -13.05
C LEU A 127 -12.32 -11.01 -12.61
N ALA A 128 -13.43 -11.19 -11.91
CA ALA A 128 -13.93 -12.51 -11.54
C ALA A 128 -14.22 -13.39 -12.77
N ALA A 129 -14.85 -12.83 -13.81
CA ALA A 129 -15.12 -13.51 -15.07
C ALA A 129 -13.83 -13.89 -15.83
N SER A 130 -12.73 -13.15 -15.65
CA SER A 130 -11.40 -13.50 -16.20
C SER A 130 -10.62 -14.51 -15.35
N GLY A 131 -11.19 -15.01 -14.23
CA GLY A 131 -10.58 -16.02 -13.36
C GLY A 131 -9.78 -15.47 -12.18
N CYS A 132 -9.79 -14.15 -11.93
CA CYS A 132 -9.16 -13.57 -10.75
C CYS A 132 -9.87 -14.03 -9.48
N GLN A 133 -9.12 -14.53 -8.49
CA GLN A 133 -9.69 -15.06 -7.25
C GLN A 133 -9.53 -14.15 -6.04
N GLU A 134 -8.53 -13.28 -6.03
CA GLU A 134 -8.29 -12.32 -4.93
C GLU A 134 -8.28 -10.89 -5.46
N VAL A 135 -9.01 -10.01 -4.79
CA VAL A 135 -8.96 -8.56 -5.04
C VAL A 135 -8.41 -7.83 -3.82
N VAL A 136 -7.52 -6.87 -4.08
CA VAL A 136 -6.96 -5.99 -3.07
C VAL A 136 -7.54 -4.59 -3.29
N LEU A 137 -8.42 -4.15 -2.41
CA LEU A 137 -8.95 -2.78 -2.45
C LEU A 137 -7.88 -1.82 -1.91
N THR A 138 -7.41 -0.92 -2.75
CA THR A 138 -6.33 0.02 -2.41
C THR A 138 -6.74 1.48 -2.57
N GLY A 139 -6.00 2.36 -1.91
CA GLY A 139 -6.16 3.80 -2.03
C GLY A 139 -4.95 4.53 -1.48
N ILE A 140 -4.88 5.82 -1.74
CA ILE A 140 -3.91 6.71 -1.09
C ILE A 140 -4.21 6.83 0.41
N HIS A 141 -5.48 6.86 0.75
CA HIS A 141 -6.00 6.83 2.13
C HIS A 141 -7.34 6.09 2.12
N LEU A 142 -7.28 4.77 2.01
CA LEU A 142 -8.45 3.91 1.81
C LEU A 142 -9.56 4.17 2.84
N SER A 143 -9.19 4.47 4.08
CA SER A 143 -10.12 4.85 5.16
C SER A 143 -10.97 6.10 4.88
N SER A 144 -10.63 6.88 3.85
CA SER A 144 -11.42 8.04 3.41
C SER A 144 -12.31 7.73 2.21
N TYR A 145 -12.41 6.47 1.79
CA TYR A 145 -13.31 6.09 0.70
C TYR A 145 -14.75 6.51 1.01
N GLY A 146 -15.39 7.12 0.02
CA GLY A 146 -16.80 7.50 0.08
C GLY A 146 -17.09 8.83 0.78
N ILE A 147 -16.11 9.46 1.48
CA ILE A 147 -16.35 10.76 2.16
C ILE A 147 -16.82 11.84 1.18
N ASP A 148 -16.35 11.83 -0.05
CA ASP A 148 -16.68 12.79 -1.10
C ASP A 148 -17.92 12.43 -1.90
N THR A 149 -18.35 11.16 -1.87
CA THR A 149 -19.50 10.64 -2.63
C THR A 149 -20.70 10.28 -1.75
N GLY A 150 -20.56 10.25 -0.42
CA GLY A 150 -21.57 9.80 0.51
C GLY A 150 -21.71 8.27 0.60
N GLU A 151 -20.74 7.53 0.06
CA GLU A 151 -20.64 6.08 0.14
C GLU A 151 -19.77 5.65 1.33
N SER A 152 -19.71 4.35 1.65
CA SER A 152 -18.84 3.83 2.71
C SER A 152 -17.96 2.68 2.24
N LEU A 153 -16.75 2.57 2.85
CA LEU A 153 -15.85 1.46 2.58
C LEU A 153 -16.46 0.12 3.00
N LEU A 154 -17.21 0.10 4.10
CA LEU A 154 -17.88 -1.11 4.58
C LEU A 154 -18.90 -1.63 3.56
N GLU A 155 -19.77 -0.75 3.06
CA GLU A 155 -20.76 -1.11 2.03
C GLU A 155 -20.09 -1.58 0.74
N LEU A 156 -18.98 -0.94 0.34
CA LEU A 156 -18.21 -1.40 -0.81
C LEU A 156 -17.70 -2.83 -0.60
N ILE A 157 -17.10 -3.12 0.57
CA ILE A 157 -16.58 -4.46 0.90
C ILE A 157 -17.72 -5.50 0.86
N GLN A 158 -18.87 -5.18 1.43
CA GLN A 158 -20.04 -6.06 1.43
C GLN A 158 -20.51 -6.36 0.00
N LYS A 159 -20.63 -5.36 -0.87
CA LYS A 159 -21.02 -5.57 -2.27
C LYS A 159 -19.99 -6.37 -3.07
N VAL A 160 -18.70 -6.15 -2.82
CA VAL A 160 -17.62 -6.96 -3.43
C VAL A 160 -17.67 -8.40 -2.92
N HIS A 161 -18.03 -8.60 -1.66
CA HIS A 161 -18.17 -9.94 -1.08
C HIS A 161 -19.28 -10.77 -1.76
N GLU A 162 -20.34 -10.15 -2.27
CA GLU A 162 -21.44 -10.82 -2.95
C GLU A 162 -21.06 -11.33 -4.35
N ILE A 163 -19.93 -10.88 -4.93
CA ILE A 163 -19.54 -11.23 -6.29
C ILE A 163 -19.04 -12.69 -6.37
N ASP A 164 -19.70 -13.51 -7.16
CA ASP A 164 -19.24 -14.86 -7.44
C ASP A 164 -17.91 -14.86 -8.21
N GLY A 165 -17.09 -15.89 -7.99
CA GLY A 165 -15.75 -16.01 -8.57
C GLY A 165 -14.65 -15.42 -7.69
N ILE A 166 -14.86 -14.29 -7.03
CA ILE A 166 -13.92 -13.77 -6.02
C ILE A 166 -13.99 -14.66 -4.77
N LYS A 167 -12.84 -15.10 -4.31
CA LYS A 167 -12.67 -15.97 -3.13
C LYS A 167 -12.04 -15.22 -1.95
N ARG A 168 -11.27 -14.16 -2.22
CA ARG A 168 -10.56 -13.39 -1.20
C ARG A 168 -10.66 -11.88 -1.46
N ILE A 169 -10.87 -11.14 -0.39
CA ILE A 169 -10.86 -9.67 -0.36
C ILE A 169 -9.79 -9.24 0.64
N ARG A 170 -8.85 -8.43 0.19
CA ARG A 170 -7.80 -7.84 1.02
C ARG A 170 -7.89 -6.33 0.99
N LEU A 171 -7.55 -5.70 2.09
CA LEU A 171 -7.50 -4.25 2.20
C LEU A 171 -6.06 -3.75 2.11
N GLY A 172 -5.84 -2.66 1.42
CA GLY A 172 -4.61 -1.88 1.51
C GLY A 172 -4.52 -1.14 2.84
N SER A 173 -3.57 -0.19 2.93
CA SER A 173 -3.30 0.53 4.17
C SER A 173 -4.52 1.26 4.72
N LEU A 174 -4.78 1.04 6.00
CA LEU A 174 -5.85 1.67 6.76
C LEU A 174 -5.28 2.66 7.79
N GLU A 175 -6.04 3.70 8.04
CA GLU A 175 -5.82 4.57 9.18
C GLU A 175 -6.60 4.01 10.38
N PRO A 176 -6.02 3.94 11.59
CA PRO A 176 -6.60 3.17 12.70
C PRO A 176 -8.02 3.57 13.08
N ARG A 177 -8.41 4.83 12.93
CA ARG A 177 -9.75 5.33 13.33
C ARG A 177 -10.92 4.71 12.57
N ILE A 178 -10.70 4.08 11.40
CA ILE A 178 -11.77 3.36 10.70
C ILE A 178 -12.16 2.08 11.42
N ILE A 179 -11.25 1.53 12.24
CA ILE A 179 -11.50 0.30 12.99
C ILE A 179 -12.42 0.62 14.18
N THR A 180 -13.71 0.61 13.92
CA THR A 180 -14.76 0.68 14.92
C THR A 180 -15.28 -0.73 15.24
N GLU A 181 -16.03 -0.89 16.33
CA GLU A 181 -16.68 -2.17 16.68
C GLU A 181 -17.55 -2.67 15.53
N GLU A 182 -18.35 -1.77 14.93
CA GLU A 182 -19.20 -2.06 13.79
C GLU A 182 -18.41 -2.52 12.57
N PHE A 183 -17.34 -1.78 12.22
CA PHE A 183 -16.50 -2.12 11.07
C PHE A 183 -15.83 -3.49 11.26
N ALA A 184 -15.15 -3.70 12.41
CA ALA A 184 -14.43 -4.93 12.70
C ALA A 184 -15.34 -6.16 12.74
N SER A 185 -16.49 -6.05 13.42
CA SER A 185 -17.47 -7.16 13.51
C SER A 185 -18.10 -7.47 12.14
N SER A 186 -18.44 -6.43 11.37
CA SER A 186 -19.06 -6.60 10.06
C SER A 186 -18.14 -7.27 9.05
N ILE A 187 -16.86 -6.84 8.97
CA ILE A 187 -15.91 -7.46 8.04
C ILE A 187 -15.50 -8.88 8.49
N ALA A 188 -15.49 -9.16 9.78
CA ALA A 188 -15.20 -10.50 10.30
C ALA A 188 -16.33 -11.50 9.97
N ALA A 189 -17.55 -11.04 9.79
CA ALA A 189 -18.68 -11.87 9.34
C ALA A 189 -18.60 -12.25 7.86
N LEU A 190 -17.64 -11.71 7.09
CA LEU A 190 -17.48 -11.96 5.65
C LEU A 190 -16.42 -13.02 5.38
N PRO A 191 -16.76 -14.27 4.99
CA PRO A 191 -15.80 -15.38 4.81
C PRO A 191 -14.67 -15.12 3.80
N LYS A 192 -14.90 -14.24 2.81
CA LYS A 192 -13.88 -13.87 1.82
C LYS A 192 -12.86 -12.86 2.35
N MET A 193 -13.10 -12.24 3.52
CA MET A 193 -12.19 -11.25 4.09
C MET A 193 -10.90 -11.90 4.57
N CYS A 194 -9.76 -11.35 4.13
CA CYS A 194 -8.45 -11.79 4.59
C CYS A 194 -8.12 -11.18 5.95
N PRO A 195 -7.70 -11.97 6.97
CA PRO A 195 -7.33 -11.45 8.28
C PRO A 195 -5.90 -10.86 8.25
N HIS A 196 -5.66 -9.93 7.35
CA HIS A 196 -4.42 -9.20 7.18
C HIS A 196 -4.73 -7.71 7.12
N PHE A 197 -4.20 -6.94 8.07
CA PHE A 197 -4.50 -5.53 8.21
C PHE A 197 -3.22 -4.71 8.35
N HIS A 198 -2.97 -3.86 7.36
CA HIS A 198 -1.92 -2.87 7.45
C HIS A 198 -2.48 -1.58 8.06
N LEU A 199 -2.12 -1.31 9.32
CA LEU A 199 -2.52 -0.10 10.04
C LEU A 199 -1.34 0.86 10.12
N SER A 200 -1.45 2.07 9.55
CA SER A 200 -0.35 3.04 9.53
C SER A 200 -0.13 3.67 10.91
N LEU A 201 0.87 3.20 11.67
CA LEU A 201 1.25 3.72 12.99
C LEU A 201 2.09 4.99 12.89
N GLN A 202 3.17 4.95 12.14
CA GLN A 202 4.20 5.97 11.92
C GLN A 202 5.14 6.21 13.11
N SER A 203 4.66 6.24 14.35
CA SER A 203 5.44 6.28 15.60
C SER A 203 4.61 5.74 16.76
N GLY A 204 5.24 5.09 17.71
CA GLY A 204 4.61 4.67 18.97
C GLY A 204 4.65 5.73 20.06
N CYS A 205 5.25 6.91 19.82
CA CYS A 205 5.32 8.01 20.77
C CYS A 205 4.33 9.12 20.41
N ASP A 206 3.46 9.50 21.34
CA ASP A 206 2.42 10.50 21.15
C ASP A 206 2.96 11.90 20.82
N ALA A 207 4.10 12.29 21.41
CA ALA A 207 4.73 13.58 21.12
C ALA A 207 5.19 13.63 19.65
N THR A 208 5.77 12.55 19.13
CA THR A 208 6.16 12.43 17.73
C THR A 208 4.93 12.38 16.81
N LEU A 209 3.89 11.60 17.14
CA LEU A 209 2.63 11.56 16.39
C LEU A 209 2.00 12.95 16.27
N LYS A 210 2.01 13.73 17.34
CA LYS A 210 1.52 15.12 17.33
C LYS A 210 2.33 16.01 16.38
N ARG A 211 3.67 15.93 16.40
CA ARG A 211 4.53 16.66 15.45
C ARG A 211 4.29 16.22 13.99
N MET A 212 4.01 14.94 13.78
CA MET A 212 3.62 14.38 12.47
C MET A 212 2.23 14.84 12.00
N ASN A 213 1.43 15.52 12.84
CA ASN A 213 0.02 15.84 12.61
C ASN A 213 -0.86 14.60 12.45
N ARG A 214 -0.57 13.54 13.21
CA ARG A 214 -1.46 12.37 13.31
C ARG A 214 -2.59 12.67 14.28
N ARG A 215 -3.76 12.08 14.03
CA ARG A 215 -4.99 12.39 14.77
C ARG A 215 -5.45 11.24 15.67
N TYR A 216 -4.51 10.44 16.12
CA TYR A 216 -4.71 9.36 17.09
C TYR A 216 -3.49 9.29 18.01
N THR A 217 -3.68 8.68 19.16
CA THR A 217 -2.63 8.35 20.13
C THR A 217 -2.17 6.91 19.96
N SER A 218 -1.04 6.57 20.59
CA SER A 218 -0.55 5.20 20.66
C SER A 218 -1.57 4.28 21.38
N SER A 219 -2.21 4.77 22.45
CA SER A 219 -3.25 4.02 23.16
C SER A 219 -4.46 3.72 22.27
N GLU A 220 -5.00 4.73 21.56
CA GLU A 220 -6.09 4.53 20.59
C GLU A 220 -5.70 3.54 19.49
N TYR A 221 -4.45 3.57 19.04
CA TYR A 221 -3.95 2.61 18.05
C TYR A 221 -3.94 1.18 18.60
N ALA A 222 -3.43 0.98 19.83
CA ALA A 222 -3.43 -0.32 20.50
C ALA A 222 -4.85 -0.88 20.66
N GLU A 223 -5.81 -0.06 21.07
CA GLU A 223 -7.23 -0.45 21.14
C GLU A 223 -7.77 -0.97 19.80
N LYS A 224 -7.37 -0.39 18.66
CA LYS A 224 -7.77 -0.86 17.34
C LYS A 224 -7.16 -2.21 16.97
N CYS A 225 -5.91 -2.45 17.38
CA CYS A 225 -5.27 -3.74 17.21
C CYS A 225 -5.98 -4.82 18.03
N GLU A 226 -6.31 -4.55 19.30
CA GLU A 226 -7.05 -5.47 20.16
C GLU A 226 -8.47 -5.72 19.63
N LEU A 227 -9.12 -4.70 19.06
CA LEU A 227 -10.43 -4.85 18.46
C LEU A 227 -10.40 -5.80 17.25
N LEU A 228 -9.37 -5.72 16.39
CA LEU A 228 -9.19 -6.67 15.30
C LEU A 228 -8.92 -8.09 15.82
N ARG A 229 -8.10 -8.25 16.87
CA ARG A 229 -7.84 -9.57 17.52
C ARG A 229 -9.07 -10.18 18.17
N LYS A 230 -10.00 -9.34 18.64
CA LYS A 230 -11.28 -9.81 19.21
C LYS A 230 -12.14 -10.52 18.15
N TYR A 231 -12.11 -10.05 16.92
CA TYR A 231 -12.97 -10.55 15.85
C TYR A 231 -12.28 -11.50 14.87
N PHE A 232 -10.97 -11.40 14.73
CA PHE A 232 -10.19 -12.27 13.84
C PHE A 232 -9.21 -13.13 14.65
N PRO A 233 -9.28 -14.44 14.52
CA PRO A 233 -8.30 -15.32 15.16
C PRO A 233 -6.91 -15.09 14.60
N ASN A 234 -5.96 -14.64 15.43
CA ASN A 234 -4.56 -14.41 15.05
C ASN A 234 -4.36 -13.62 13.74
N PRO A 235 -4.93 -12.39 13.61
CA PRO A 235 -4.81 -11.61 12.38
C PRO A 235 -3.36 -11.15 12.17
N ALA A 236 -2.92 -11.11 10.91
CA ALA A 236 -1.65 -10.50 10.55
C ALA A 236 -1.76 -8.97 10.62
N LEU A 237 -1.22 -8.37 11.65
CA LEU A 237 -1.13 -6.91 11.79
C LEU A 237 0.22 -6.45 11.27
N THR A 238 0.21 -5.53 10.31
CA THR A 238 1.41 -4.93 9.74
C THR A 238 1.37 -3.42 9.84
N THR A 239 2.53 -2.77 9.83
CA THR A 239 2.59 -1.32 9.99
C THR A 239 3.83 -0.68 9.39
N ASP A 240 3.76 0.65 9.18
CA ASP A 240 4.90 1.50 8.87
C ASP A 240 5.34 2.26 10.13
N VAL A 241 6.67 2.39 10.32
CA VAL A 241 7.27 3.22 11.38
C VAL A 241 8.35 4.12 10.77
N ILE A 242 8.33 5.40 11.11
CA ILE A 242 9.33 6.38 10.71
C ILE A 242 10.21 6.71 11.92
N VAL A 243 11.51 6.47 11.79
CA VAL A 243 12.51 6.82 12.82
C VAL A 243 13.26 8.10 12.46
N GLY A 244 13.69 8.84 13.49
CA GLY A 244 14.46 10.06 13.32
C GLY A 244 13.64 11.21 12.73
N PHE A 245 12.37 11.29 13.10
CA PHE A 245 11.53 12.44 12.78
C PHE A 245 12.10 13.69 13.47
N PRO A 246 11.98 14.91 12.89
CA PRO A 246 12.49 16.13 13.53
C PRO A 246 12.04 16.28 14.98
N GLY A 247 13.02 16.51 15.88
CA GLY A 247 12.80 16.62 17.32
C GLY A 247 12.58 15.28 18.05
N GLU A 248 12.71 14.11 17.40
CA GLU A 248 12.63 12.83 18.09
C GLU A 248 13.85 12.62 18.99
N THR A 249 13.63 12.60 20.32
CA THR A 249 14.66 12.34 21.32
C THR A 249 14.95 10.83 21.46
N GLU A 250 15.93 10.47 22.29
CA GLU A 250 16.21 9.06 22.60
C GLU A 250 15.09 8.44 23.45
N GLU A 251 14.50 9.22 24.36
CA GLU A 251 13.37 8.79 25.18
C GLU A 251 12.12 8.56 24.32
N GLU A 252 11.82 9.45 23.37
CA GLU A 252 10.70 9.28 22.45
C GLU A 252 10.90 8.10 21.50
N PHE A 253 12.13 7.86 21.04
CA PHE A 253 12.44 6.67 20.28
C PHE A 253 12.25 5.40 21.10
N LYS A 254 12.72 5.41 22.37
CA LYS A 254 12.52 4.28 23.29
C LYS A 254 11.04 3.99 23.53
N GLU A 255 10.22 5.02 23.76
CA GLU A 255 8.76 4.89 23.90
C GLU A 255 8.14 4.25 22.65
N SER A 256 8.56 4.70 21.46
CA SER A 256 8.09 4.14 20.19
C SER A 256 8.54 2.68 20.00
N TYR A 257 9.77 2.34 20.39
CA TYR A 257 10.30 0.98 20.33
C TYR A 257 9.52 0.04 21.26
N ASP A 258 9.34 0.43 22.53
CA ASP A 258 8.62 -0.35 23.54
C ASP A 258 7.15 -0.56 23.10
N PHE A 259 6.54 0.47 22.50
CA PHE A 259 5.19 0.35 21.94
C PHE A 259 5.12 -0.66 20.79
N VAL A 260 6.03 -0.57 19.80
CA VAL A 260 6.08 -1.52 18.68
C VAL A 260 6.29 -2.95 19.18
N ASP A 261 7.14 -3.14 20.20
CA ASP A 261 7.36 -4.44 20.84
C ASP A 261 6.07 -4.98 21.48
N SER A 262 5.29 -4.12 22.16
CA SER A 262 4.07 -4.51 22.87
C SER A 262 2.90 -4.93 21.97
N ILE A 263 2.85 -4.46 20.71
CA ILE A 263 1.73 -4.73 19.79
C ILE A 263 1.82 -6.11 19.13
N ASP A 264 2.99 -6.73 19.07
CA ASP A 264 3.18 -8.02 18.38
C ASP A 264 2.75 -8.01 16.92
N PHE A 265 3.34 -7.09 16.13
CA PHE A 265 3.12 -7.05 14.69
C PHE A 265 3.66 -8.30 14.00
N TYR A 266 2.96 -8.76 12.96
CA TYR A 266 3.49 -9.74 12.03
C TYR A 266 4.65 -9.14 11.23
N GLU A 267 4.47 -7.93 10.69
CA GLU A 267 5.51 -7.27 9.90
C GLU A 267 5.53 -5.76 10.15
N THR A 268 6.74 -5.20 10.18
CA THR A 268 6.96 -3.76 10.35
C THR A 268 7.85 -3.24 9.23
N HIS A 269 7.41 -2.20 8.54
CA HIS A 269 8.21 -1.51 7.54
C HIS A 269 8.84 -0.28 8.17
N ILE A 270 10.16 -0.29 8.32
CA ILE A 270 10.91 0.74 9.03
C ILE A 270 11.53 1.73 8.04
N PHE A 271 11.18 2.98 8.17
CA PHE A 271 11.66 4.07 7.32
C PHE A 271 12.46 5.09 8.14
N LYS A 272 13.64 5.48 7.66
CA LYS A 272 14.31 6.68 8.14
C LYS A 272 13.57 7.91 7.60
N TYR A 273 13.30 8.88 8.45
CA TYR A 273 12.73 10.14 7.99
C TYR A 273 13.58 10.74 6.87
N SER A 274 12.96 11.01 5.74
CA SER A 274 13.57 11.63 4.57
C SER A 274 13.02 13.04 4.37
N ARG A 275 13.89 14.02 4.43
CA ARG A 275 13.53 15.43 4.22
C ARG A 275 13.02 15.67 2.81
N ARG A 276 11.79 16.13 2.68
CA ARG A 276 11.13 16.41 1.40
C ARG A 276 10.82 17.88 1.29
N GLU A 277 11.44 18.54 0.32
CA GLU A 277 11.19 19.96 0.02
C GLU A 277 9.69 20.22 -0.16
N GLY A 278 9.20 21.36 0.38
CA GLY A 278 7.79 21.71 0.36
C GLY A 278 6.92 21.12 1.47
N THR A 279 7.47 20.24 2.33
CA THR A 279 6.76 19.72 3.50
C THR A 279 7.07 20.56 4.76
N LYS A 280 6.12 20.62 5.71
CA LYS A 280 6.34 21.29 7.00
C LYS A 280 7.52 20.68 7.77
N ALA A 281 7.63 19.35 7.79
CA ALA A 281 8.70 18.66 8.49
C ALA A 281 10.11 18.98 7.92
N ALA A 282 10.20 19.36 6.65
CA ALA A 282 11.48 19.69 6.03
C ALA A 282 12.14 20.94 6.62
N VAL A 283 11.36 21.85 7.21
CA VAL A 283 11.82 23.13 7.81
C VAL A 283 11.70 23.14 9.33
N MET A 284 11.27 22.04 9.95
CA MET A 284 11.28 21.91 11.41
C MET A 284 12.72 21.96 11.93
N PRO A 285 12.95 22.56 13.13
CA PRO A 285 14.23 22.45 13.82
C PRO A 285 14.55 21.03 14.25
N ASP A 286 15.71 20.82 14.84
CA ASP A 286 16.13 19.59 15.48
C ASP A 286 16.06 18.37 14.55
N GLN A 287 16.57 18.53 13.31
CA GLN A 287 16.71 17.44 12.36
C GLN A 287 17.69 16.40 12.92
N VAL A 288 17.23 15.15 13.01
CA VAL A 288 18.02 14.04 13.56
C VAL A 288 19.14 13.64 12.59
N ASP A 289 20.32 13.37 13.13
CA ASP A 289 21.48 12.91 12.35
C ASP A 289 21.25 11.57 11.65
N GLU A 290 21.84 11.38 10.48
CA GLU A 290 21.66 10.16 9.68
C GLU A 290 22.24 8.90 10.36
N GLN A 291 23.30 9.03 11.17
CA GLN A 291 23.85 7.89 11.92
C GLN A 291 22.89 7.45 13.04
N ILE A 292 22.24 8.41 13.71
CA ILE A 292 21.21 8.13 14.73
C ILE A 292 20.02 7.44 14.08
N LYS A 293 19.53 7.96 12.94
CA LYS A 293 18.46 7.31 12.18
C LYS A 293 18.81 5.88 11.77
N ALA A 294 20.05 5.67 11.31
CA ALA A 294 20.52 4.34 10.91
C ALA A 294 20.51 3.36 12.10
N LYS A 295 21.01 3.80 13.27
CA LYS A 295 21.01 3.00 14.49
C LYS A 295 19.59 2.64 14.91
N ARG A 296 18.69 3.62 15.00
CA ARG A 296 17.29 3.40 15.37
C ARG A 296 16.56 2.49 14.39
N SER A 297 16.79 2.67 13.08
CA SER A 297 16.24 1.80 12.05
C SER A 297 16.69 0.36 12.21
N ALA A 298 17.98 0.11 12.45
CA ALA A 298 18.52 -1.23 12.65
C ALA A 298 17.88 -1.93 13.87
N GLN A 299 17.68 -1.22 14.98
CA GLN A 299 17.06 -1.78 16.18
C GLN A 299 15.59 -2.21 15.94
N LEU A 300 14.80 -1.38 15.25
CA LEU A 300 13.40 -1.73 14.94
C LEU A 300 13.29 -2.81 13.86
N ILE A 301 14.22 -2.88 12.90
CA ILE A 301 14.28 -3.97 11.92
C ILE A 301 14.53 -5.29 12.64
N GLU A 302 15.54 -5.35 13.54
CA GLU A 302 15.84 -6.54 14.34
C GLU A 302 14.62 -6.98 15.17
N LEU A 303 13.93 -6.03 15.82
CA LEU A 303 12.69 -6.31 16.54
C LEU A 303 11.62 -6.89 15.63
N GLY A 304 11.40 -6.27 14.46
CA GLY A 304 10.44 -6.72 13.46
C GLY A 304 10.71 -8.14 12.97
N GLU A 305 11.98 -8.49 12.71
CA GLU A 305 12.37 -9.84 12.32
C GLU A 305 12.04 -10.88 13.40
N LYS A 306 12.29 -10.55 14.68
CA LYS A 306 11.93 -11.42 15.82
C LYS A 306 10.41 -11.63 15.92
N LYS A 307 9.62 -10.55 15.79
CA LYS A 307 8.15 -10.62 15.85
C LYS A 307 7.59 -11.42 14.68
N ARG A 308 8.10 -11.21 13.46
CA ARG A 308 7.71 -11.99 12.28
C ARG A 308 7.98 -13.48 12.49
N ALA A 309 9.18 -13.84 12.91
CA ALA A 309 9.53 -15.23 13.18
C ALA A 309 8.62 -15.88 14.23
N ALA A 310 8.27 -15.16 15.30
CA ALA A 310 7.36 -15.65 16.32
C ALA A 310 5.92 -15.85 15.78
N TYR A 311 5.43 -14.92 14.97
CA TYR A 311 4.13 -15.04 14.31
C TYR A 311 4.09 -16.26 13.38
N GLU A 312 5.07 -16.41 12.49
CA GLU A 312 5.18 -17.54 11.57
C GLU A 312 5.32 -18.88 12.28
N GLN A 313 6.11 -18.92 13.38
CA GLN A 313 6.23 -20.10 14.23
C GLN A 313 4.87 -20.53 14.80
N SER A 314 3.96 -19.61 15.07
CA SER A 314 2.62 -19.92 15.56
C SER A 314 1.78 -20.73 14.55
N PHE A 315 2.16 -20.76 13.28
CA PHE A 315 1.48 -21.53 12.22
C PHE A 315 2.11 -22.89 11.93
N GLN A 316 3.25 -23.22 12.54
CA GLN A 316 3.87 -24.54 12.33
C GLN A 316 2.91 -25.67 12.69
N GLY A 317 2.77 -26.64 11.79
CA GLY A 317 1.86 -27.76 11.93
C GLY A 317 0.39 -27.47 11.70
N LYS A 318 -0.01 -26.21 11.47
CA LYS A 318 -1.40 -25.84 11.16
C LYS A 318 -1.71 -26.03 9.69
N GLU A 319 -2.97 -26.37 9.39
CA GLU A 319 -3.51 -26.32 8.03
C GLU A 319 -3.86 -24.87 7.69
N VAL A 320 -3.41 -24.43 6.50
CA VAL A 320 -3.69 -23.08 5.97
C VAL A 320 -4.17 -23.18 4.52
N GLU A 321 -4.94 -22.20 4.07
CA GLU A 321 -5.32 -22.05 2.67
C GLU A 321 -4.29 -21.18 1.94
N VAL A 322 -3.72 -21.67 0.85
CA VAL A 322 -2.78 -20.95 0.00
C VAL A 322 -3.40 -20.70 -1.38
N LEU A 323 -3.44 -19.46 -1.82
CA LEU A 323 -3.70 -19.13 -3.22
C LEU A 323 -2.37 -19.23 -3.97
N VAL A 324 -2.24 -20.19 -4.87
CA VAL A 324 -1.02 -20.48 -5.63
C VAL A 324 -0.90 -19.50 -6.79
N GLU A 325 0.26 -18.85 -6.94
CA GLU A 325 0.45 -17.70 -7.83
C GLU A 325 1.50 -17.95 -8.92
N GLU A 326 2.68 -18.43 -8.56
CA GLU A 326 3.82 -18.49 -9.47
C GLU A 326 4.72 -19.71 -9.21
N ASP A 327 5.52 -20.08 -10.21
CA ASP A 327 6.61 -21.03 -10.05
C ASP A 327 7.87 -20.26 -9.62
N LEU A 328 8.67 -20.85 -8.75
CA LEU A 328 9.92 -20.31 -8.25
C LEU A 328 10.97 -21.41 -8.18
N GLU A 329 12.21 -21.10 -8.49
CA GLU A 329 13.34 -21.99 -8.19
C GLU A 329 13.87 -21.67 -6.77
N LEU A 330 13.79 -22.67 -5.89
CA LEU A 330 14.26 -22.58 -4.51
C LEU A 330 15.29 -23.68 -4.24
N ASN A 331 16.55 -23.29 -3.96
CA ASN A 331 17.64 -24.23 -3.70
C ASN A 331 17.84 -25.29 -4.80
N GLY A 332 17.66 -24.92 -6.08
CA GLY A 332 17.81 -25.81 -7.24
C GLY A 332 16.63 -26.74 -7.48
N LYS A 333 15.50 -26.53 -6.82
CA LYS A 333 14.23 -27.25 -7.05
C LYS A 333 13.17 -26.27 -7.54
N GLU A 334 12.38 -26.71 -8.50
CA GLU A 334 11.16 -26.00 -8.88
C GLU A 334 10.08 -26.21 -7.82
N VAL A 335 9.51 -25.11 -7.32
CA VAL A 335 8.41 -25.10 -6.36
C VAL A 335 7.33 -24.14 -6.84
N GLN A 336 6.10 -24.35 -6.42
CA GLN A 336 5.03 -23.37 -6.61
C GLN A 336 4.89 -22.51 -5.37
N THR A 337 4.65 -21.22 -5.53
CA THR A 337 4.51 -20.30 -4.41
C THR A 337 3.17 -19.59 -4.44
N GLY A 338 2.70 -19.20 -3.26
CA GLY A 338 1.48 -18.46 -3.10
C GLY A 338 1.35 -17.86 -1.71
N HIS A 339 0.25 -17.18 -1.45
CA HIS A 339 0.04 -16.52 -0.15
C HIS A 339 -1.15 -17.11 0.60
N THR A 340 -1.01 -17.15 1.92
CA THR A 340 -2.14 -17.44 2.82
C THR A 340 -3.09 -16.25 2.92
N LYS A 341 -4.21 -16.42 3.62
CA LYS A 341 -5.10 -15.28 3.93
C LYS A 341 -4.41 -14.22 4.80
N GLU A 342 -3.50 -14.61 5.67
CA GLU A 342 -2.66 -13.76 6.52
C GLU A 342 -1.51 -13.08 5.76
N TYR A 343 -1.33 -13.42 4.47
CA TYR A 343 -0.29 -12.92 3.58
C TYR A 343 1.11 -13.53 3.78
N MET A 344 1.23 -14.65 4.48
CA MET A 344 2.48 -15.39 4.52
C MET A 344 2.75 -16.03 3.15
N LYS A 345 3.97 -15.88 2.63
CA LYS A 345 4.39 -16.54 1.37
C LYS A 345 4.79 -17.98 1.66
N ILE A 346 4.20 -18.91 0.93
CA ILE A 346 4.39 -20.35 1.11
C ILE A 346 4.97 -20.95 -0.17
N ALA A 347 6.02 -21.77 -0.04
CA ALA A 347 6.52 -22.62 -1.10
C ALA A 347 5.95 -24.03 -0.94
N LEU A 348 5.49 -24.62 -2.04
CA LEU A 348 4.87 -25.93 -2.15
C LEU A 348 5.72 -26.82 -3.04
N GLU A 349 6.15 -27.99 -2.53
CA GLU A 349 6.79 -29.02 -3.36
C GLU A 349 5.68 -29.89 -3.97
N THR A 350 5.39 -29.71 -5.25
CA THR A 350 4.36 -30.46 -5.98
C THR A 350 4.73 -30.62 -7.44
N ASN A 351 4.27 -31.73 -8.05
CA ASN A 351 4.37 -31.98 -9.49
C ASN A 351 3.09 -31.58 -10.25
N GLU A 352 2.04 -31.18 -9.54
CA GLU A 352 0.78 -30.73 -10.13
C GLU A 352 0.83 -29.24 -10.42
N ASN A 353 0.23 -28.79 -11.52
CA ASN A 353 0.07 -27.36 -11.77
C ASN A 353 -1.13 -26.83 -10.96
N LEU A 354 -0.83 -26.15 -9.86
CA LEU A 354 -1.81 -25.59 -8.94
C LEU A 354 -2.01 -24.08 -9.13
N LYS A 355 -1.40 -23.47 -10.14
CA LYS A 355 -1.54 -22.03 -10.40
C LYS A 355 -3.01 -21.60 -10.44
N ASN A 356 -3.26 -20.44 -9.83
CA ASN A 356 -4.60 -19.86 -9.69
C ASN A 356 -5.61 -20.81 -9.01
N SER A 357 -5.15 -21.67 -8.11
CA SER A 357 -6.02 -22.47 -7.24
C SER A 357 -5.78 -22.14 -5.77
N ILE A 358 -6.82 -22.40 -4.96
CA ILE A 358 -6.71 -22.32 -3.50
C ILE A 358 -6.60 -23.73 -2.98
N VAL A 359 -5.48 -24.05 -2.35
CA VAL A 359 -5.18 -25.36 -1.79
C VAL A 359 -5.01 -25.30 -0.28
N LYS A 360 -5.34 -26.38 0.42
CA LYS A 360 -5.07 -26.54 1.84
C LYS A 360 -3.78 -27.31 2.02
N VAL A 361 -2.89 -26.75 2.83
CA VAL A 361 -1.57 -27.33 3.11
C VAL A 361 -1.25 -27.27 4.59
N GLN A 362 -0.46 -28.22 5.07
CA GLN A 362 0.04 -28.22 6.45
C GLN A 362 1.46 -27.64 6.46
N ILE A 363 1.64 -26.52 7.16
CA ILE A 363 2.96 -25.87 7.27
C ILE A 363 3.98 -26.76 7.95
N GLY A 364 5.15 -26.93 7.33
CA GLY A 364 6.24 -27.78 7.85
C GLY A 364 6.19 -29.23 7.41
N LYS A 365 5.22 -29.65 6.59
CA LYS A 365 5.15 -31.01 6.02
C LYS A 365 5.50 -30.99 4.53
N ASP A 366 4.58 -30.54 3.69
CA ASP A 366 4.75 -30.48 2.23
C ASP A 366 4.90 -29.03 1.74
N SER A 367 5.08 -28.11 2.68
CA SER A 367 5.15 -26.67 2.45
C SER A 367 6.03 -25.98 3.49
N GLN A 368 6.61 -24.85 3.08
CA GLN A 368 7.43 -24.03 3.96
C GLN A 368 7.13 -22.54 3.77
N ILE A 369 7.24 -21.77 4.85
CA ILE A 369 7.19 -20.32 4.79
C ILE A 369 8.50 -19.83 4.18
N ILE A 370 8.41 -18.90 3.23
CA ILE A 370 9.57 -18.25 2.58
C ILE A 370 9.43 -16.73 2.60
N HIS A 371 10.54 -16.03 2.32
CA HIS A 371 10.60 -14.55 2.34
C HIS A 371 11.02 -13.95 1.00
#